data_375ea26cc618371b932c0136a2cc173b
#
_entry.id   375ea26cc618371b932c0136a2cc173b
#
_cell.length_a   1.000
_cell.length_b   1.000
_cell.length_c   1.000
_cell.angle_alpha   90.00
_cell.angle_beta   90.00
_cell.angle_gamma   90.00
#
_symmetry.space_group_name_H-M   'P 1'
#
loop_
_entity.id
_entity.type
_entity.pdbx_description
1 polymer ?
#
loop_
_entity_poly.entity_id
_entity_poly.type
_entity_poly.pdbx_seq_one_letter_code
_entity_poly.pdbx_strand_id
1 'polypeptide(L)'
;MVSPKFVYGIYESRLQRDLLTKKLPQHIGLIHDGHRRYARREKLLSYEVSYRIGMARFKECVSWCDELGIPHITSWLLSKENLSRPKEELEPYYKVVNELFEELIIDDIVDNFKIQFIGSFDQLPEYLQQTIQKLQEVRGGGEKTLTIALGYGGRQEIVDAIKSLLKNNKEENIDNLIENMTDEDLREHLYSPGV
;
A
#
# COMPACT_ATOMS: atom_id res chain seq x y z
N MET A 1 19.78 -20.94 -28.72
CA MET A 1 18.44 -20.83 -28.10
C MET A 1 18.37 -19.46 -27.43
N VAL A 2 17.47 -18.57 -27.82
CA VAL A 2 17.33 -17.24 -27.20
C VAL A 2 16.79 -17.44 -25.80
N SER A 3 17.40 -16.77 -24.78
CA SER A 3 16.96 -16.88 -23.39
C SER A 3 15.51 -16.38 -23.25
N PRO A 4 14.62 -17.10 -22.51
CA PRO A 4 13.28 -16.61 -22.23
C PRO A 4 13.24 -15.18 -21.65
N LYS A 5 14.23 -14.81 -20.84
CA LYS A 5 14.39 -13.45 -20.28
C LYS A 5 14.61 -12.40 -21.37
N PHE A 6 15.38 -12.70 -22.43
CA PHE A 6 15.63 -11.78 -23.53
C PHE A 6 14.34 -11.49 -24.33
N VAL A 7 13.57 -12.54 -24.63
CA VAL A 7 12.28 -12.39 -25.34
C VAL A 7 11.30 -11.58 -24.51
N TYR A 8 11.27 -11.81 -23.18
CA TYR A 8 10.41 -11.10 -22.27
C TYR A 8 10.76 -9.59 -22.20
N GLY A 9 12.04 -9.24 -22.14
CA GLY A 9 12.47 -7.83 -22.16
C GLY A 9 12.11 -7.08 -23.45
N ILE A 10 12.17 -7.76 -24.62
CA ILE A 10 11.70 -7.17 -25.88
C ILE A 10 10.19 -6.92 -25.83
N TYR A 11 9.42 -7.87 -25.30
CA TYR A 11 7.98 -7.73 -25.14
C TYR A 11 7.61 -6.57 -24.21
N GLU A 12 8.24 -6.49 -23.04
CA GLU A 12 8.04 -5.39 -22.08
C GLU A 12 8.33 -4.02 -22.70
N SER A 13 9.47 -3.87 -23.36
CA SER A 13 9.86 -2.60 -24.00
C SER A 13 8.90 -2.20 -25.14
N ARG A 14 8.31 -3.17 -25.84
CA ARG A 14 7.29 -2.90 -26.86
C ARG A 14 5.98 -2.49 -26.21
N LEU A 15 5.55 -3.20 -25.18
CA LEU A 15 4.32 -2.91 -24.44
C LEU A 15 4.37 -1.53 -23.79
N GLN A 16 5.50 -1.18 -23.17
CA GLN A 16 5.71 0.13 -22.57
C GLN A 16 5.55 1.25 -23.60
N ARG A 17 6.19 1.13 -24.78
CA ARG A 17 6.05 2.12 -25.86
C ARG A 17 4.60 2.25 -26.33
N ASP A 18 3.89 1.14 -26.46
CA ASP A 18 2.49 1.15 -26.87
C ASP A 18 1.60 1.83 -25.79
N LEU A 19 1.88 1.58 -24.51
CA LEU A 19 1.15 2.17 -23.38
C LEU A 19 1.37 3.68 -23.29
N LEU A 20 2.59 4.18 -23.52
CA LEU A 20 2.90 5.62 -23.50
C LEU A 20 2.11 6.42 -24.56
N THR A 21 1.53 5.75 -25.57
CA THR A 21 0.65 6.38 -26.57
C THR A 21 -0.84 6.40 -26.15
N LYS A 22 -1.17 5.82 -24.99
CA LYS A 22 -2.55 5.66 -24.51
C LYS A 22 -2.81 6.60 -23.33
N LYS A 23 -4.10 6.79 -23.03
CA LYS A 23 -4.51 7.41 -21.78
C LYS A 23 -4.28 6.42 -20.65
N LEU A 24 -3.33 6.72 -19.79
CA LEU A 24 -3.00 5.91 -18.62
C LEU A 24 -3.90 6.26 -17.42
N PRO A 25 -4.10 5.33 -16.48
CA PRO A 25 -4.79 5.63 -15.24
C PRO A 25 -3.97 6.62 -14.40
N GLN A 26 -4.66 7.44 -13.63
CA GLN A 26 -4.01 8.37 -12.69
C GLN A 26 -3.75 7.71 -11.33
N HIS A 27 -4.42 6.60 -11.04
CA HIS A 27 -4.31 5.88 -9.78
C HIS A 27 -4.45 4.38 -10.03
N ILE A 28 -3.54 3.59 -9.43
CA ILE A 28 -3.57 2.12 -9.47
C ILE A 28 -3.70 1.58 -8.05
N GLY A 29 -4.68 0.70 -7.83
CA GLY A 29 -4.83 -0.09 -6.61
C GLY A 29 -4.23 -1.49 -6.77
N LEU A 30 -3.34 -1.89 -5.87
CA LEU A 30 -2.73 -3.21 -5.79
C LEU A 30 -3.26 -3.96 -4.57
N ILE A 31 -3.81 -5.16 -4.78
CA ILE A 31 -4.27 -6.03 -3.70
C ILE A 31 -3.35 -7.26 -3.66
N HIS A 32 -2.61 -7.40 -2.56
CA HIS A 32 -1.65 -8.49 -2.36
C HIS A 32 -2.35 -9.75 -1.85
N ASP A 33 -3.11 -10.40 -2.72
CA ASP A 33 -3.82 -11.64 -2.39
C ASP A 33 -3.24 -12.86 -3.14
N GLY A 34 -3.55 -14.04 -2.61
CA GLY A 34 -3.24 -15.31 -3.24
C GLY A 34 -1.95 -15.98 -2.77
N HIS A 35 -1.14 -15.39 -1.90
CA HIS A 35 0.13 -15.96 -1.44
C HIS A 35 0.00 -17.38 -0.91
N ARG A 36 -1.00 -17.67 -0.06
CA ARG A 36 -1.22 -19.01 0.48
C ARG A 36 -1.67 -20.02 -0.59
N ARG A 37 -2.51 -19.59 -1.53
CA ARG A 37 -2.93 -20.41 -2.67
C ARG A 37 -1.74 -20.75 -3.57
N TYR A 38 -0.93 -19.73 -3.87
CA TYR A 38 0.29 -19.87 -4.65
C TYR A 38 1.27 -20.84 -3.99
N ALA A 39 1.58 -20.65 -2.70
CA ALA A 39 2.48 -21.53 -1.96
C ALA A 39 2.05 -22.99 -1.98
N ARG A 40 0.74 -23.27 -1.83
CA ARG A 40 0.20 -24.63 -1.90
C ARG A 40 0.30 -25.22 -3.30
N ARG A 41 -0.03 -24.44 -4.33
CA ARG A 41 0.03 -24.87 -5.72
C ARG A 41 1.46 -25.22 -6.16
N GLU A 42 2.41 -24.36 -5.82
CA GLU A 42 3.83 -24.53 -6.17
C GLU A 42 4.60 -25.42 -5.16
N LYS A 43 3.91 -25.95 -4.15
CA LYS A 43 4.50 -26.80 -3.09
C LYS A 43 5.72 -26.17 -2.42
N LEU A 44 5.64 -24.85 -2.14
CA LEU A 44 6.70 -24.11 -1.49
C LEU A 44 6.89 -24.60 -0.03
N LEU A 45 8.11 -24.50 0.47
CA LEU A 45 8.47 -24.96 1.81
C LEU A 45 7.77 -24.17 2.92
N SER A 46 7.45 -22.90 2.67
CA SER A 46 6.74 -22.05 3.63
C SER A 46 5.97 -20.93 2.92
N TYR A 47 5.04 -20.31 3.63
CA TYR A 47 4.37 -19.09 3.15
C TYR A 47 5.31 -17.90 3.02
N GLU A 48 6.37 -17.83 3.83
CA GLU A 48 7.39 -16.79 3.77
C GLU A 48 8.01 -16.68 2.37
N VAL A 49 8.31 -17.81 1.73
CA VAL A 49 8.84 -17.83 0.35
C VAL A 49 7.87 -17.16 -0.62
N SER A 50 6.56 -17.45 -0.49
CA SER A 50 5.55 -16.82 -1.36
C SER A 50 5.37 -15.33 -1.07
N TYR A 51 5.51 -14.91 0.18
CA TYR A 51 5.48 -13.48 0.55
C TYR A 51 6.65 -12.74 -0.10
N ARG A 52 7.88 -13.26 -0.03
CA ARG A 52 9.06 -12.67 -0.70
C ARG A 52 8.88 -12.55 -2.21
N ILE A 53 8.34 -13.57 -2.86
CA ILE A 53 8.03 -13.52 -4.29
C ILE A 53 7.01 -12.40 -4.58
N GLY A 54 5.97 -12.26 -3.74
CA GLY A 54 4.98 -11.21 -3.89
C GLY A 54 5.54 -9.81 -3.69
N MET A 55 6.43 -9.61 -2.71
CA MET A 55 7.06 -8.30 -2.47
C MET A 55 8.03 -7.93 -3.59
N ALA A 56 8.73 -8.89 -4.19
CA ALA A 56 9.53 -8.64 -5.39
C ALA A 56 8.66 -8.18 -6.57
N ARG A 57 7.48 -8.79 -6.76
CA ARG A 57 6.51 -8.36 -7.78
C ARG A 57 5.90 -7.00 -7.48
N PHE A 58 5.68 -6.67 -6.22
CA PHE A 58 5.26 -5.33 -5.83
C PHE A 58 6.29 -4.27 -6.26
N LYS A 59 7.57 -4.48 -5.99
CA LYS A 59 8.64 -3.58 -6.42
C LYS A 59 8.67 -3.40 -7.95
N GLU A 60 8.53 -4.48 -8.71
CA GLU A 60 8.41 -4.40 -10.18
C GLU A 60 7.20 -3.56 -10.62
N CYS A 61 6.03 -3.74 -9.97
CA CYS A 61 4.85 -2.94 -10.27
C CYS A 61 5.05 -1.45 -9.97
N VAL A 62 5.75 -1.11 -8.88
CA VAL A 62 6.09 0.28 -8.55
C VAL A 62 7.00 0.88 -9.62
N SER A 63 8.04 0.13 -10.06
CA SER A 63 8.92 0.55 -11.15
C SER A 63 8.16 0.83 -12.43
N TRP A 64 7.28 -0.07 -12.85
CA TRP A 64 6.46 0.15 -14.05
C TRP A 64 5.55 1.36 -13.94
N CYS A 65 4.97 1.60 -12.77
CA CYS A 65 4.15 2.78 -12.53
C CYS A 65 4.98 4.06 -12.61
N ASP A 66 6.21 4.03 -12.08
CA ASP A 66 7.13 5.15 -12.17
C ASP A 66 7.52 5.46 -13.61
N GLU A 67 7.95 4.45 -14.36
CA GLU A 67 8.33 4.55 -15.78
C GLU A 67 7.19 5.03 -16.68
N LEU A 68 5.95 4.64 -16.37
CA LEU A 68 4.74 5.05 -17.10
C LEU A 68 4.19 6.41 -16.64
N GLY A 69 4.78 7.04 -15.64
CA GLY A 69 4.33 8.34 -15.14
C GLY A 69 2.99 8.29 -14.39
N ILE A 70 2.63 7.15 -13.77
CA ILE A 70 1.41 7.01 -12.99
C ILE A 70 1.63 7.68 -11.62
N PRO A 71 0.84 8.72 -11.26
CA PRO A 71 1.15 9.54 -10.10
C PRO A 71 0.76 8.91 -8.76
N HIS A 72 -0.24 8.01 -8.73
CA HIS A 72 -0.75 7.46 -7.48
C HIS A 72 -0.81 5.94 -7.51
N ILE A 73 -0.27 5.31 -6.45
CA ILE A 73 -0.36 3.88 -6.20
C ILE A 73 -0.89 3.66 -4.80
N THR A 74 -1.95 2.86 -4.64
CA THR A 74 -2.39 2.36 -3.34
C THR A 74 -2.15 0.86 -3.27
N SER A 75 -1.34 0.43 -2.31
CA SER A 75 -0.97 -0.97 -2.11
C SER A 75 -1.59 -1.52 -0.83
N TRP A 76 -2.56 -2.41 -0.95
CA TRP A 76 -3.21 -3.06 0.19
C TRP A 76 -2.46 -4.33 0.58
N LEU A 77 -1.56 -4.20 1.56
CA LEU A 77 -0.72 -5.30 2.04
C LEU A 77 -1.42 -6.17 3.08
N LEU A 78 -2.13 -5.56 4.03
CA LEU A 78 -2.76 -6.30 5.13
C LEU A 78 -4.10 -5.65 5.50
N SER A 79 -5.17 -6.45 5.50
CA SER A 79 -6.47 -5.98 5.99
C SER A 79 -6.52 -5.99 7.51
N LYS A 80 -7.44 -5.20 8.09
CA LYS A 80 -7.69 -5.19 9.54
C LYS A 80 -8.12 -6.57 10.04
N GLU A 81 -8.96 -7.27 9.29
CA GLU A 81 -9.43 -8.61 9.63
C GLU A 81 -8.28 -9.62 9.67
N ASN A 82 -7.26 -9.42 8.85
CA ASN A 82 -6.09 -10.30 8.82
C ASN A 82 -5.22 -10.18 10.08
N LEU A 83 -5.32 -9.09 10.86
CA LEU A 83 -4.60 -8.94 12.13
C LEU A 83 -5.06 -9.96 13.19
N SER A 84 -6.25 -10.55 13.04
CA SER A 84 -6.75 -11.61 13.93
C SER A 84 -6.24 -13.01 13.60
N ARG A 85 -5.38 -13.17 12.61
CA ARG A 85 -4.77 -14.47 12.27
C ARG A 85 -3.83 -14.96 13.36
N PRO A 86 -3.56 -16.28 13.44
CA PRO A 86 -2.59 -16.83 14.37
C PRO A 86 -1.20 -16.19 14.20
N LYS A 87 -0.48 -16.01 15.30
CA LYS A 87 0.86 -15.40 15.31
C LYS A 87 1.83 -16.15 14.40
N GLU A 88 1.74 -17.47 14.35
CA GLU A 88 2.57 -18.33 13.51
C GLU A 88 2.42 -18.04 12.01
N GLU A 89 1.28 -17.45 11.59
CA GLU A 89 1.05 -17.01 10.21
C GLU A 89 1.50 -15.54 10.01
N LEU A 90 1.29 -14.68 11.01
CA LEU A 90 1.58 -13.25 10.92
C LEU A 90 3.06 -12.93 11.06
N GLU A 91 3.77 -13.60 11.95
CA GLU A 91 5.19 -13.33 12.21
C GLU A 91 6.08 -13.44 10.94
N PRO A 92 5.99 -14.52 10.13
CA PRO A 92 6.72 -14.59 8.86
C PRO A 92 6.31 -13.49 7.87
N TYR A 93 5.04 -13.08 7.88
CA TYR A 93 4.55 -12.00 7.03
C TYR A 93 5.13 -10.65 7.46
N TYR A 94 5.06 -10.32 8.75
CA TYR A 94 5.61 -9.08 9.29
C TYR A 94 7.11 -8.96 9.05
N LYS A 95 7.85 -10.05 9.19
CA LYS A 95 9.28 -10.10 8.89
C LYS A 95 9.56 -9.70 7.43
N VAL A 96 8.85 -10.32 6.48
CA VAL A 96 9.04 -10.04 5.04
C VAL A 96 8.62 -8.62 4.69
N VAL A 97 7.54 -8.10 5.31
CA VAL A 97 7.10 -6.71 5.10
C VAL A 97 8.12 -5.73 5.68
N ASN A 98 8.69 -6.04 6.85
CA ASN A 98 9.73 -5.20 7.46
C ASN A 98 10.98 -5.13 6.57
N GLU A 99 11.44 -6.27 6.07
CA GLU A 99 12.57 -6.34 5.13
C GLU A 99 12.30 -5.52 3.86
N LEU A 100 11.08 -5.60 3.30
CA LEU A 100 10.67 -4.74 2.18
C LEU A 100 10.79 -3.26 2.54
N PHE A 101 10.31 -2.85 3.71
CA PHE A 101 10.34 -1.43 4.10
C PHE A 101 11.76 -0.94 4.36
N GLU A 102 12.63 -1.77 4.95
CA GLU A 102 14.06 -1.48 5.09
C GLU A 102 14.74 -1.31 3.73
N GLU A 103 14.41 -2.17 2.75
CA GLU A 103 14.88 -2.01 1.37
C GLU A 103 14.39 -0.68 0.75
N LEU A 104 13.11 -0.34 0.87
CA LEU A 104 12.56 0.89 0.29
C LEU A 104 13.15 2.18 0.89
N ILE A 105 13.76 2.15 2.08
CA ILE A 105 14.46 3.31 2.65
C ILE A 105 15.64 3.74 1.74
N ILE A 106 16.30 2.78 1.08
CA ILE A 106 17.53 3.00 0.32
C ILE A 106 17.39 2.70 -1.18
N ASP A 107 16.25 2.18 -1.63
CA ASP A 107 16.02 1.75 -3.02
C ASP A 107 15.56 2.94 -3.86
N ASP A 108 16.26 3.22 -4.94
CA ASP A 108 15.99 4.32 -5.91
C ASP A 108 14.63 4.18 -6.61
N ILE A 109 14.06 2.98 -6.63
CA ILE A 109 12.75 2.68 -7.23
C ILE A 109 11.60 3.55 -6.66
N VAL A 110 11.79 4.11 -5.47
CA VAL A 110 10.82 4.98 -4.80
C VAL A 110 11.27 6.43 -4.66
N ASP A 111 12.35 6.85 -5.32
CA ASP A 111 12.89 8.21 -5.21
C ASP A 111 11.88 9.29 -5.64
N ASN A 112 11.03 8.97 -6.62
CA ASN A 112 9.99 9.87 -7.10
C ASN A 112 8.70 9.83 -6.27
N PHE A 113 8.63 8.95 -5.25
CA PHE A 113 7.41 8.72 -4.47
C PHE A 113 7.52 9.30 -3.06
N LYS A 114 6.51 10.07 -2.70
CA LYS A 114 6.15 10.26 -1.29
C LYS A 114 5.49 8.97 -0.80
N ILE A 115 6.06 8.34 0.22
CA ILE A 115 5.49 7.15 0.85
C ILE A 115 4.64 7.56 2.05
N GLN A 116 3.40 7.12 2.06
CA GLN A 116 2.49 7.31 3.19
C GLN A 116 1.81 6.00 3.56
N PHE A 117 1.44 5.88 4.83
CA PHE A 117 0.79 4.69 5.36
C PHE A 117 -0.60 5.02 5.88
N ILE A 118 -1.54 4.09 5.66
CA ILE A 118 -2.91 4.16 6.20
C ILE A 118 -3.27 2.84 6.88
N GLY A 119 -4.06 2.92 7.95
CA GLY A 119 -4.56 1.75 8.70
C GLY A 119 -4.25 1.81 10.19
N SER A 120 -4.32 0.65 10.85
CA SER A 120 -4.15 0.51 12.30
C SER A 120 -2.76 -0.03 12.61
N PHE A 121 -1.85 0.82 13.08
CA PHE A 121 -0.44 0.46 13.34
C PHE A 121 -0.21 0.00 14.78
N ASP A 122 -1.07 0.38 15.71
CA ASP A 122 -1.02 0.04 17.13
C ASP A 122 -1.02 -1.46 17.42
N GLN A 123 -1.52 -2.27 16.49
CA GLN A 123 -1.57 -3.72 16.57
C GLN A 123 -0.38 -4.43 15.89
N LEU A 124 0.51 -3.67 15.26
CA LEU A 124 1.70 -4.22 14.60
C LEU A 124 2.86 -4.40 15.60
N PRO A 125 3.81 -5.30 15.34
CA PRO A 125 5.02 -5.40 16.13
C PRO A 125 5.78 -4.06 16.19
N GLU A 126 6.39 -3.74 17.32
CA GLU A 126 7.08 -2.47 17.57
C GLU A 126 8.19 -2.21 16.53
N TYR A 127 8.98 -3.23 16.18
CA TYR A 127 10.03 -3.10 15.19
C TYR A 127 9.49 -2.65 13.83
N LEU A 128 8.31 -3.16 13.43
CA LEU A 128 7.67 -2.79 12.17
C LEU A 128 7.13 -1.35 12.21
N GLN A 129 6.57 -0.93 13.37
CA GLN A 129 6.13 0.47 13.56
C GLN A 129 7.31 1.44 13.44
N GLN A 130 8.47 1.09 14.03
CA GLN A 130 9.70 1.90 13.94
C GLN A 130 10.20 2.01 12.49
N THR A 131 10.18 0.91 11.74
CA THR A 131 10.58 0.91 10.32
C THR A 131 9.61 1.74 9.47
N ILE A 132 8.30 1.66 9.72
CA ILE A 132 7.29 2.49 9.06
C ILE A 132 7.57 3.97 9.30
N GLN A 133 7.79 4.37 10.55
CA GLN A 133 8.10 5.77 10.89
C GLN A 133 9.34 6.25 10.16
N LYS A 134 10.43 5.48 10.21
CA LYS A 134 11.68 5.81 9.52
C LYS A 134 11.49 5.96 8.01
N LEU A 135 10.72 5.05 7.39
CA LEU A 135 10.46 5.09 5.95
C LEU A 135 9.65 6.35 5.57
N GLN A 136 8.66 6.73 6.37
CA GLN A 136 7.90 7.97 6.16
C GLN A 136 8.77 9.23 6.32
N GLU A 137 9.69 9.25 7.29
CA GLU A 137 10.61 10.37 7.48
C GLU A 137 11.57 10.52 6.31
N VAL A 138 12.13 9.42 5.80
CA VAL A 138 13.10 9.42 4.71
C VAL A 138 12.44 9.67 3.36
N ARG A 139 11.25 9.11 3.14
CA ARG A 139 10.51 9.15 1.86
C ARG A 139 9.23 10.01 1.95
N GLY A 140 9.27 11.06 2.77
CA GLY A 140 8.14 11.98 2.96
C GLY A 140 7.92 12.99 1.84
N GLY A 141 8.84 13.10 0.88
CA GLY A 141 8.77 13.96 -0.30
C GLY A 141 8.69 13.16 -1.59
N GLY A 142 8.22 13.79 -2.66
CA GLY A 142 8.09 13.18 -3.99
C GLY A 142 6.91 13.74 -4.76
N GLU A 143 6.98 13.71 -6.10
CA GLU A 143 5.90 14.19 -6.97
C GLU A 143 4.77 13.17 -7.12
N LYS A 144 5.07 11.89 -6.92
CA LYS A 144 4.14 10.76 -6.95
C LYS A 144 3.83 10.29 -5.53
N THR A 145 2.75 9.54 -5.37
CA THR A 145 2.35 9.02 -4.06
C THR A 145 2.24 7.51 -4.07
N LEU A 146 2.93 6.85 -3.13
CA LEU A 146 2.75 5.44 -2.82
C LEU A 146 2.08 5.33 -1.44
N THR A 147 0.80 5.01 -1.43
CA THR A 147 0.03 4.75 -0.21
C THR A 147 0.07 3.28 0.12
N ILE A 148 0.56 2.93 1.30
CA ILE A 148 0.63 1.55 1.79
C ILE A 148 -0.45 1.37 2.87
N ALA A 149 -1.45 0.53 2.57
CA ALA A 149 -2.53 0.20 3.48
C ALA A 149 -2.17 -1.06 4.29
N LEU A 150 -1.95 -0.89 5.60
CA LEU A 150 -1.50 -1.94 6.51
C LEU A 150 -2.39 -1.97 7.77
N GLY A 151 -3.05 -3.10 8.02
CA GLY A 151 -4.11 -3.17 9.03
C GLY A 151 -5.32 -2.30 8.66
N TYR A 152 -5.53 -2.09 7.38
CA TYR A 152 -6.56 -1.20 6.85
C TYR A 152 -7.90 -1.90 6.66
N GLY A 153 -8.97 -1.18 7.01
CA GLY A 153 -10.35 -1.58 6.74
C GLY A 153 -11.23 -0.37 6.48
N GLY A 154 -11.83 -0.27 5.30
CA GLY A 154 -12.60 0.92 4.89
C GLY A 154 -13.78 1.25 5.82
N ARG A 155 -14.45 0.23 6.40
CA ARG A 155 -15.50 0.47 7.40
C ARG A 155 -14.96 1.12 8.67
N GLN A 156 -13.75 0.72 9.08
CA GLN A 156 -13.11 1.31 10.25
C GLN A 156 -12.69 2.75 9.97
N GLU A 157 -12.15 3.02 8.80
CA GLU A 157 -11.79 4.37 8.36
C GLU A 157 -12.98 5.32 8.43
N ILE A 158 -14.16 4.92 7.92
CA ILE A 158 -15.38 5.72 8.01
C ILE A 158 -15.75 6.01 9.48
N VAL A 159 -15.69 4.99 10.35
CA VAL A 159 -15.98 5.16 11.77
C VAL A 159 -14.99 6.11 12.44
N ASP A 160 -13.72 6.01 12.09
CA ASP A 160 -12.66 6.86 12.66
C ASP A 160 -12.76 8.29 12.12
N ALA A 161 -13.12 8.48 10.85
CA ALA A 161 -13.39 9.77 10.26
C ALA A 161 -14.55 10.48 10.97
N ILE A 162 -15.68 9.78 11.20
CA ILE A 162 -16.83 10.33 11.94
C ILE A 162 -16.42 10.72 13.37
N LYS A 163 -15.67 9.87 14.07
CA LYS A 163 -15.18 10.18 15.42
C LYS A 163 -14.25 11.41 15.43
N SER A 164 -13.40 11.55 14.42
CA SER A 164 -12.51 12.68 14.26
C SER A 164 -13.30 13.96 14.03
N LEU A 165 -14.25 13.93 13.11
CA LEU A 165 -15.16 15.04 12.81
C LEU A 165 -15.91 15.51 14.07
N LEU A 166 -16.53 14.60 14.82
CA LEU A 166 -17.22 14.91 16.05
C LEU A 166 -16.28 15.48 17.15
N LYS A 167 -15.04 15.02 17.22
CA LYS A 167 -14.06 15.55 18.19
C LYS A 167 -13.64 16.98 17.85
N ASN A 168 -13.53 17.31 16.58
CA ASN A 168 -13.11 18.64 16.14
C ASN A 168 -14.23 19.67 16.29
N ASN A 169 -15.48 19.24 16.26
CA ASN A 169 -16.67 20.10 16.37
C ASN A 169 -17.38 19.97 17.74
N LYS A 170 -16.64 19.78 18.83
CA LYS A 170 -17.19 19.55 20.19
C LYS A 170 -18.09 20.67 20.73
N GLU A 171 -17.89 21.90 20.29
CA GLU A 171 -18.62 23.08 20.73
C GLU A 171 -19.86 23.33 19.89
N GLU A 172 -20.03 22.65 18.76
CA GLU A 172 -21.17 22.76 17.88
C GLU A 172 -22.34 21.91 18.39
N ASN A 173 -23.57 22.41 18.16
CA ASN A 173 -24.76 21.61 18.43
C ASN A 173 -24.79 20.41 17.48
N ILE A 174 -24.88 19.20 18.03
CA ILE A 174 -24.80 17.94 17.29
C ILE A 174 -25.91 17.83 16.23
N ASP A 175 -27.12 18.35 16.49
CA ASP A 175 -28.23 18.34 15.54
C ASP A 175 -27.91 19.22 14.33
N ASN A 176 -27.31 20.39 14.56
CA ASN A 176 -26.87 21.29 13.53
C ASN A 176 -25.75 20.68 12.67
N LEU A 177 -24.81 20.00 13.32
CA LEU A 177 -23.72 19.29 12.64
C LEU A 177 -24.28 18.16 11.75
N ILE A 178 -25.25 17.38 12.24
CA ILE A 178 -25.88 16.29 11.48
C ILE A 178 -26.63 16.83 10.26
N GLU A 179 -27.38 17.93 10.41
CA GLU A 179 -28.17 18.54 9.33
C GLU A 179 -27.29 19.14 8.22
N ASN A 180 -26.11 19.68 8.57
CA ASN A 180 -25.25 20.41 7.64
C ASN A 180 -24.03 19.61 7.17
N MET A 181 -23.77 18.41 7.71
CA MET A 181 -22.63 17.57 7.35
C MET A 181 -22.69 17.18 5.87
N THR A 182 -21.59 17.39 5.17
CA THR A 182 -21.40 17.05 3.76
C THR A 182 -20.42 15.88 3.59
N ASP A 183 -20.35 15.35 2.38
CA ASP A 183 -19.33 14.36 1.99
C ASP A 183 -17.91 14.94 2.05
N GLU A 184 -17.75 16.24 1.78
CA GLU A 184 -16.45 16.92 1.89
C GLU A 184 -15.96 16.99 3.34
N ASP A 185 -16.85 17.31 4.28
CA ASP A 185 -16.52 17.30 5.72
C ASP A 185 -16.02 15.91 6.16
N LEU A 186 -16.66 14.83 5.71
CA LEU A 186 -16.21 13.48 6.00
C LEU A 186 -14.88 13.16 5.32
N ARG A 187 -14.69 13.60 4.07
CA ARG A 187 -13.50 13.37 3.27
C ARG A 187 -12.25 13.95 3.91
N GLU A 188 -12.32 15.15 4.49
CA GLU A 188 -11.21 15.79 5.19
C GLU A 188 -10.71 14.98 6.40
N HIS A 189 -11.55 14.10 6.94
CA HIS A 189 -11.26 13.25 8.10
C HIS A 189 -10.86 11.81 7.74
N LEU A 190 -10.86 11.43 6.45
CA LEU A 190 -10.35 10.14 6.00
C LEU A 190 -8.82 10.06 6.20
N TYR A 191 -8.27 8.85 6.19
CA TYR A 191 -6.83 8.61 6.38
C TYR A 191 -5.96 9.21 5.28
N SER A 192 -6.52 9.41 4.08
CA SER A 192 -5.81 9.96 2.92
C SER A 192 -6.70 10.97 2.18
N PRO A 193 -7.00 12.13 2.79
CA PRO A 193 -7.78 13.17 2.13
C PRO A 193 -7.04 13.68 0.91
N GLY A 194 -7.71 13.73 -0.24
CA GLY A 194 -7.16 14.30 -1.48
C GLY A 194 -6.41 13.34 -2.40
N VAL A 195 -6.50 12.03 -2.18
CA VAL A 195 -5.98 10.99 -3.11
C VAL A 195 -7.13 10.32 -3.85
#